data_511f232cd657283d2d78fb9b3ffa1c9c
#
_entry.id   511f232cd657283d2d78fb9b3ffa1c9c
#
_cell.length_a   1.000
_cell.length_b   1.000
_cell.length_c   1.000
_cell.angle_alpha   90.00
_cell.angle_beta   90.00
_cell.angle_gamma   90.00
#
_symmetry.space_group_name_H-M   'P 1'
#
loop_
_entity.id
_entity.type
_entity.pdbx_description
1 polymer ?
#
loop_
_entity_poly.entity_id
_entity_poly.type
_entity_poly.pdbx_seq_one_letter_code
_entity_poly.pdbx_strand_id
1 'polypeptide(L)'
;TQGVILTIQQHTQTDVWLADESQAGRVNEELARFLENPGDPRYLAASWQSGQTGSGLHYSRFPFLATLRERAGPFTLLLMAACIIVFIIMNVVGDQSVMIALAWPYDPSLEFDVWRYFSHALMHFSVMHILFNLLWWWYLGGAVEKRLGSGKLIVITIISALLSGYVQHKFSGPWFGGLSGVVYA
;
A
#
# COMPACT_ATOMS: atom_id res chain seq x y z
N THR A 1 29.68 23.20 -2.76
CA THR A 1 29.19 23.61 -4.09
C THR A 1 30.13 23.28 -5.24
N GLN A 2 31.04 22.34 -5.05
CA GLN A 2 31.98 21.92 -6.10
C GLN A 2 31.52 20.71 -6.91
N GLY A 3 30.21 20.39 -6.87
CA GLY A 3 29.62 19.29 -7.64
C GLY A 3 30.00 17.87 -7.15
N VAL A 4 30.56 17.77 -5.93
CA VAL A 4 30.91 16.48 -5.33
C VAL A 4 29.74 15.95 -4.53
N ILE A 5 29.34 14.69 -4.79
CA ILE A 5 28.26 14.01 -4.03
C ILE A 5 28.88 13.34 -2.81
N LEU A 6 28.42 13.75 -1.63
CA LEU A 6 28.84 13.24 -0.33
C LEU A 6 27.65 12.69 0.45
N THR A 7 27.85 11.61 1.18
CA THR A 7 26.90 11.10 2.17
C THR A 7 27.54 11.23 3.56
N ILE A 8 26.82 11.86 4.50
CA ILE A 8 27.27 12.06 5.87
C ILE A 8 26.47 11.15 6.79
N GLN A 9 27.15 10.31 7.56
CA GLN A 9 26.55 9.46 8.58
C GLN A 9 27.07 9.92 9.96
N GLN A 10 26.14 10.18 10.88
CA GLN A 10 26.45 10.54 12.26
C GLN A 10 26.27 9.34 13.18
N HIS A 11 27.39 8.86 13.74
CA HIS A 11 27.41 7.89 14.82
C HIS A 11 28.21 8.49 15.99
N THR A 12 29.12 7.73 16.61
CA THR A 12 30.07 8.21 17.61
C THR A 12 31.10 9.15 17.01
N GLN A 13 31.37 9.08 15.74
CA GLN A 13 32.13 10.01 14.92
C GLN A 13 31.39 10.27 13.62
N THR A 14 31.70 11.38 12.95
CA THR A 14 31.06 11.76 11.68
C THR A 14 31.84 11.15 10.51
N ASP A 15 31.23 10.25 9.78
CA ASP A 15 31.81 9.65 8.59
C ASP A 15 31.30 10.35 7.33
N VAL A 16 32.21 10.70 6.44
CA VAL A 16 31.89 11.32 5.15
C VAL A 16 32.25 10.35 4.03
N TRP A 17 31.24 9.88 3.32
CA TRP A 17 31.38 8.94 2.22
C TRP A 17 31.40 9.68 0.89
N LEU A 18 32.38 9.35 0.05
CA LEU A 18 32.59 9.92 -1.26
C LEU A 18 32.15 8.92 -2.35
N ALA A 19 31.30 9.39 -3.26
CA ALA A 19 30.78 8.54 -4.34
C ALA A 19 31.83 8.23 -5.43
N ASP A 20 32.83 9.12 -5.58
CA ASP A 20 33.91 9.00 -6.59
C ASP A 20 35.26 9.15 -5.89
N GLU A 21 35.98 8.05 -5.77
CA GLU A 21 37.27 7.96 -5.08
C GLU A 21 38.36 8.82 -5.74
N SER A 22 38.26 9.09 -7.03
CA SER A 22 39.22 9.96 -7.73
C SER A 22 39.25 11.40 -7.21
N GLN A 23 38.19 11.83 -6.51
CA GLN A 23 38.04 13.16 -5.94
C GLN A 23 38.50 13.24 -4.48
N ALA A 24 38.99 12.13 -3.90
CA ALA A 24 39.35 12.08 -2.47
C ALA A 24 40.44 13.09 -2.10
N GLY A 25 41.46 13.29 -2.93
CA GLY A 25 42.52 14.30 -2.68
C GLY A 25 41.96 15.71 -2.55
N ARG A 26 41.10 16.11 -3.47
CA ARG A 26 40.45 17.42 -3.50
C ARG A 26 39.50 17.64 -2.31
N VAL A 27 38.75 16.61 -1.93
CA VAL A 27 37.86 16.66 -0.77
C VAL A 27 38.66 16.81 0.53
N ASN A 28 39.77 16.07 0.68
CA ASN A 28 40.61 16.14 1.86
C ASN A 28 41.28 17.51 1.99
N GLU A 29 41.76 18.12 0.91
CA GLU A 29 42.33 19.45 0.93
C GLU A 29 41.32 20.52 1.34
N GLU A 30 40.08 20.46 0.79
CA GLU A 30 39.03 21.40 1.15
C GLU A 30 38.53 21.19 2.60
N LEU A 31 38.49 19.95 3.06
CA LEU A 31 38.10 19.61 4.43
C LEU A 31 39.17 20.15 5.43
N ALA A 32 40.45 19.92 5.14
CA ALA A 32 41.53 20.46 5.97
C ALA A 32 41.48 22.01 6.06
N ARG A 33 41.25 22.66 4.92
CA ARG A 33 41.13 24.12 4.83
C ARG A 33 39.91 24.65 5.58
N PHE A 34 38.78 23.92 5.52
CA PHE A 34 37.58 24.24 6.30
C PHE A 34 37.81 24.10 7.80
N LEU A 35 38.51 23.04 8.23
CA LEU A 35 38.79 22.81 9.66
C LEU A 35 39.75 23.87 10.25
N GLU A 36 40.66 24.42 9.43
CA GLU A 36 41.55 25.52 9.87
C GLU A 36 40.78 26.83 10.05
N ASN A 37 39.81 27.15 9.17
CA ASN A 37 39.03 28.37 9.26
C ASN A 37 37.57 28.16 8.80
N PRO A 38 36.71 27.63 9.67
CA PRO A 38 35.28 27.39 9.33
C PRO A 38 34.49 28.67 9.04
N GLY A 39 34.99 29.83 9.54
CA GLY A 39 34.37 31.14 9.36
C GLY A 39 34.76 31.88 8.07
N ASP A 40 35.50 31.23 7.17
CA ASP A 40 35.93 31.87 5.91
C ASP A 40 34.69 32.30 5.08
N PRO A 41 34.67 33.58 4.59
CA PRO A 41 33.57 34.10 3.79
C PRO A 41 33.17 33.21 2.59
N ARG A 42 34.12 32.44 2.04
CA ARG A 42 33.84 31.50 0.93
C ARG A 42 32.83 30.43 1.30
N TYR A 43 32.83 29.97 2.56
CA TYR A 43 31.89 28.95 3.03
C TYR A 43 30.52 29.54 3.34
N LEU A 44 30.49 30.77 3.88
CA LEU A 44 29.26 31.52 4.09
C LEU A 44 28.59 31.88 2.76
N ALA A 45 29.36 32.42 1.81
CA ALA A 45 28.84 32.71 0.46
C ALA A 45 28.33 31.47 -0.25
N ALA A 46 28.98 30.29 -0.11
CA ALA A 46 28.56 29.05 -0.68
C ALA A 46 27.21 28.55 -0.10
N SER A 47 26.96 28.76 1.20
CA SER A 47 25.68 28.37 1.82
C SER A 47 24.51 29.23 1.33
N TRP A 48 24.73 30.51 1.04
CA TRP A 48 23.73 31.43 0.49
C TRP A 48 23.53 31.27 -1.02
N GLN A 49 24.57 30.98 -1.79
CA GLN A 49 24.47 30.70 -3.23
C GLN A 49 23.88 29.34 -3.55
N SER A 50 24.10 28.35 -2.67
CA SER A 50 23.40 27.05 -2.79
C SER A 50 21.95 27.13 -2.30
N GLY A 51 21.53 28.24 -1.73
CA GLY A 51 20.13 28.61 -1.46
C GLY A 51 19.26 28.84 -2.71
N GLN A 52 19.72 28.36 -3.88
CA GLN A 52 18.78 27.99 -4.93
C GLN A 52 17.82 26.96 -4.33
N THR A 53 16.58 27.41 -4.15
CA THR A 53 15.43 26.61 -3.70
C THR A 53 15.03 25.50 -4.69
N GLY A 54 15.86 25.21 -5.67
CA GLY A 54 15.93 23.93 -6.34
C GLY A 54 16.66 22.97 -5.42
N SER A 55 16.01 22.48 -4.36
CA SER A 55 16.43 21.24 -3.74
C SER A 55 16.51 20.24 -4.90
N GLY A 56 17.70 19.70 -5.19
CA GLY A 56 17.83 18.57 -6.12
C GLY A 56 17.22 17.28 -5.56
N LEU A 57 16.38 17.40 -4.55
CA LEU A 57 15.39 16.44 -4.12
C LEU A 57 14.32 16.40 -5.19
N HIS A 58 14.55 15.65 -6.24
CA HIS A 58 13.49 15.04 -6.98
C HIS A 58 12.74 14.20 -5.96
N TYR A 59 11.71 14.79 -5.35
CA TYR A 59 10.61 13.99 -4.82
C TYR A 59 10.11 13.22 -6.03
N SER A 60 10.53 11.97 -6.16
CA SER A 60 9.87 11.06 -7.05
C SER A 60 8.40 11.20 -6.67
N ARG A 61 7.58 11.75 -7.57
CA ARG A 61 6.13 11.77 -7.39
C ARG A 61 5.82 10.35 -6.95
N PHE A 62 5.35 10.19 -5.74
CA PHE A 62 5.07 8.88 -5.16
C PHE A 62 4.23 8.18 -6.22
N PRO A 63 4.76 7.21 -6.98
CA PRO A 63 3.97 6.59 -8.03
C PRO A 63 3.04 5.62 -7.33
N PHE A 64 1.97 6.19 -6.73
CA PHE A 64 0.99 5.44 -5.93
C PHE A 64 0.56 4.16 -6.65
N LEU A 65 0.27 4.25 -7.95
CA LEU A 65 -0.08 3.10 -8.78
C LEU A 65 1.06 2.09 -8.93
N ALA A 66 2.30 2.55 -9.05
CA ALA A 66 3.46 1.66 -9.13
C ALA A 66 3.67 0.95 -7.79
N THR A 67 3.57 1.66 -6.67
CA THR A 67 3.70 1.08 -5.32
C THR A 67 2.57 0.10 -5.01
N LEU A 68 1.32 0.39 -5.44
CA LEU A 68 0.21 -0.56 -5.33
C LEU A 68 0.53 -1.84 -6.09
N ARG A 69 1.05 -1.72 -7.31
CA ARG A 69 1.37 -2.85 -8.18
C ARG A 69 2.61 -3.63 -7.71
N GLU A 70 3.57 -2.95 -7.11
CA GLU A 70 4.77 -3.60 -6.56
C GLU A 70 4.46 -4.51 -5.37
N ARG A 71 3.45 -4.19 -4.56
CA ARG A 71 3.10 -4.93 -3.34
C ARG A 71 1.95 -5.92 -3.50
N ALA A 72 1.15 -5.81 -4.55
CA ALA A 72 -0.02 -6.64 -4.78
C ALA A 72 0.13 -7.44 -6.09
N GLY A 73 -0.29 -8.70 -6.06
CA GLY A 73 -0.40 -9.52 -7.26
C GLY A 73 -1.72 -9.27 -8.02
N PRO A 74 -1.91 -9.93 -9.16
CA PRO A 74 -3.07 -9.70 -10.01
C PRO A 74 -4.41 -10.05 -9.34
N PHE A 75 -4.47 -11.11 -8.53
CA PHE A 75 -5.70 -11.49 -7.83
C PHE A 75 -6.06 -10.49 -6.73
N THR A 76 -5.06 -10.03 -5.97
CA THR A 76 -5.26 -8.99 -4.94
C THR A 76 -5.86 -7.74 -5.56
N LEU A 77 -5.31 -7.26 -6.68
CA LEU A 77 -5.82 -6.08 -7.39
C LEU A 77 -7.20 -6.30 -8.01
N LEU A 78 -7.45 -7.48 -8.56
CA LEU A 78 -8.76 -7.84 -9.13
C LEU A 78 -9.85 -7.81 -8.06
N LEU A 79 -9.62 -8.40 -6.90
CA LEU A 79 -10.60 -8.43 -5.81
C LEU A 79 -10.83 -7.03 -5.23
N MET A 80 -9.80 -6.20 -5.11
CA MET A 80 -9.94 -4.79 -4.73
C MET A 80 -10.82 -4.04 -5.71
N ALA A 81 -10.58 -4.20 -7.01
CA ALA A 81 -11.39 -3.56 -8.05
C ALA A 81 -12.84 -4.03 -8.00
N ALA A 82 -13.09 -5.34 -7.79
CA ALA A 82 -14.42 -5.89 -7.64
C ALA A 82 -15.18 -5.28 -6.44
N CYS A 83 -14.53 -5.17 -5.28
CA CYS A 83 -15.12 -4.53 -4.10
C CYS A 83 -15.46 -3.05 -4.36
N ILE A 84 -14.56 -2.30 -5.01
CA ILE A 84 -14.80 -0.90 -5.36
C ILE A 84 -15.98 -0.76 -6.32
N ILE A 85 -16.04 -1.59 -7.36
CA ILE A 85 -17.15 -1.58 -8.33
C ILE A 85 -18.47 -1.87 -7.63
N VAL A 86 -18.54 -2.93 -6.81
CA VAL A 86 -19.76 -3.26 -6.04
C VAL A 86 -20.14 -2.12 -5.11
N PHE A 87 -19.19 -1.50 -4.42
CA PHE A 87 -19.45 -0.37 -3.55
C PHE A 87 -20.02 0.84 -4.31
N ILE A 88 -19.48 1.15 -5.50
CA ILE A 88 -20.03 2.21 -6.36
C ILE A 88 -21.47 1.87 -6.78
N ILE A 89 -21.72 0.63 -7.20
CA ILE A 89 -23.06 0.17 -7.59
C ILE A 89 -24.03 0.30 -6.43
N MET A 90 -23.64 -0.12 -5.21
CA MET A 90 -24.47 0.04 -4.00
C MET A 90 -24.87 1.49 -3.76
N ASN A 91 -23.93 2.44 -3.93
CA ASN A 91 -24.21 3.87 -3.75
C ASN A 91 -25.09 4.47 -4.87
N VAL A 92 -25.11 3.87 -6.06
CA VAL A 92 -25.91 4.36 -7.22
C VAL A 92 -27.31 3.76 -7.23
N VAL A 93 -27.43 2.43 -7.04
CA VAL A 93 -28.73 1.72 -7.16
C VAL A 93 -29.39 1.43 -5.81
N GLY A 94 -28.66 1.67 -4.72
CA GLY A 94 -29.09 1.42 -3.34
C GLY A 94 -28.64 0.06 -2.81
N ASP A 95 -28.29 0.04 -1.54
CA ASP A 95 -27.76 -1.15 -0.84
C ASP A 95 -28.70 -2.35 -0.92
N GLN A 96 -30.00 -2.13 -0.75
CA GLN A 96 -30.99 -3.20 -0.74
C GLN A 96 -31.05 -3.99 -2.06
N SER A 97 -30.94 -3.32 -3.21
CA SER A 97 -30.95 -3.97 -4.51
C SER A 97 -29.75 -4.89 -4.70
N VAL A 98 -28.58 -4.44 -4.28
CA VAL A 98 -27.35 -5.22 -4.35
C VAL A 98 -27.35 -6.37 -3.34
N MET A 99 -27.86 -6.12 -2.12
CA MET A 99 -27.99 -7.17 -1.09
C MET A 99 -28.90 -8.31 -1.57
N ILE A 100 -30.05 -8.01 -2.18
CA ILE A 100 -30.93 -9.04 -2.75
C ILE A 100 -30.19 -9.91 -3.76
N ALA A 101 -29.25 -9.34 -4.55
CA ALA A 101 -28.51 -10.07 -5.57
C ALA A 101 -27.30 -10.84 -5.00
N LEU A 102 -26.57 -10.29 -4.02
CA LEU A 102 -25.27 -10.78 -3.60
C LEU A 102 -25.20 -11.33 -2.16
N ALA A 103 -26.27 -11.15 -1.35
CA ALA A 103 -26.28 -11.67 0.02
C ALA A 103 -26.25 -13.19 0.06
N TRP A 104 -25.84 -13.72 1.19
CA TRP A 104 -25.95 -15.16 1.50
C TRP A 104 -27.38 -15.68 1.21
N PRO A 105 -27.56 -16.94 0.79
CA PRO A 105 -28.90 -17.46 0.53
C PRO A 105 -29.85 -17.21 1.70
N TYR A 106 -30.91 -16.47 1.46
CA TYR A 106 -31.92 -16.10 2.45
C TYR A 106 -33.27 -16.81 2.24
N ASP A 107 -33.38 -17.59 1.16
CA ASP A 107 -34.50 -18.42 0.82
C ASP A 107 -34.00 -19.77 0.28
N PRO A 108 -34.66 -20.90 0.57
CA PRO A 108 -34.26 -22.22 0.06
C PRO A 108 -34.11 -22.30 -1.46
N SER A 109 -34.89 -21.52 -2.23
CA SER A 109 -34.76 -21.46 -3.68
C SER A 109 -33.44 -20.93 -4.20
N LEU A 110 -32.70 -20.20 -3.36
CA LEU A 110 -31.42 -19.55 -3.68
C LEU A 110 -30.21 -20.40 -3.27
N GLU A 111 -30.38 -21.54 -2.66
CA GLU A 111 -29.28 -22.40 -2.20
C GLU A 111 -28.38 -22.90 -3.34
N PHE A 112 -28.93 -22.99 -4.56
CA PHE A 112 -28.17 -23.36 -5.75
C PHE A 112 -27.46 -22.18 -6.43
N ASP A 113 -27.66 -20.96 -5.96
CA ASP A 113 -26.96 -19.77 -6.42
C ASP A 113 -25.57 -19.73 -5.80
N VAL A 114 -24.66 -20.57 -6.29
CA VAL A 114 -23.34 -20.79 -5.66
C VAL A 114 -22.51 -19.54 -5.46
N TRP A 115 -22.67 -18.49 -6.28
CA TRP A 115 -21.95 -17.22 -6.11
C TRP A 115 -22.30 -16.52 -4.80
N ARG A 116 -23.49 -16.70 -4.24
CA ARG A 116 -23.97 -16.08 -3.00
C ARG A 116 -23.13 -16.44 -1.80
N TYR A 117 -22.52 -17.61 -1.81
CA TYR A 117 -21.64 -18.07 -0.75
C TYR A 117 -20.31 -17.31 -0.70
N PHE A 118 -20.00 -16.49 -1.72
CA PHE A 118 -18.77 -15.71 -1.82
C PHE A 118 -19.02 -14.23 -2.06
N SER A 119 -20.10 -13.89 -2.79
CA SER A 119 -20.36 -12.52 -3.24
C SER A 119 -20.65 -11.54 -2.09
N HIS A 120 -21.12 -12.04 -0.94
CA HIS A 120 -21.29 -11.22 0.26
C HIS A 120 -19.99 -10.53 0.70
N ALA A 121 -18.83 -11.13 0.43
CA ALA A 121 -17.53 -10.55 0.76
C ALA A 121 -17.19 -9.28 -0.05
N LEU A 122 -17.87 -9.05 -1.18
CA LEU A 122 -17.67 -7.88 -2.03
C LEU A 122 -18.44 -6.65 -1.55
N MET A 123 -19.49 -6.83 -0.73
CA MET A 123 -20.37 -5.75 -0.29
C MET A 123 -19.76 -4.97 0.89
N HIS A 124 -19.81 -3.64 0.83
CA HIS A 124 -19.36 -2.78 1.90
C HIS A 124 -20.33 -1.64 2.12
N PHE A 125 -20.71 -1.39 3.38
CA PHE A 125 -21.81 -0.50 3.74
C PHE A 125 -21.39 0.91 4.16
N SER A 126 -20.09 1.19 4.19
CA SER A 126 -19.57 2.54 4.45
C SER A 126 -18.18 2.72 3.86
N VAL A 127 -17.79 4.00 3.66
CA VAL A 127 -16.46 4.36 3.16
C VAL A 127 -15.36 3.83 4.09
N MET A 128 -15.54 3.93 5.42
CA MET A 128 -14.55 3.42 6.37
C MET A 128 -14.48 1.89 6.32
N HIS A 129 -15.61 1.21 6.14
CA HIS A 129 -15.67 -0.24 6.04
C HIS A 129 -14.88 -0.75 4.83
N ILE A 130 -15.09 -0.18 3.64
CA ILE A 130 -14.33 -0.57 2.45
C ILE A 130 -12.86 -0.17 2.56
N LEU A 131 -12.56 1.03 3.07
CA LEU A 131 -11.19 1.53 3.17
C LEU A 131 -10.30 0.61 4.02
N PHE A 132 -10.76 0.25 5.23
CA PHE A 132 -10.00 -0.63 6.11
C PHE A 132 -9.86 -2.05 5.55
N ASN A 133 -10.93 -2.60 4.98
CA ASN A 133 -10.86 -3.93 4.36
C ASN A 133 -9.88 -3.95 3.19
N LEU A 134 -9.93 -2.98 2.28
CA LEU A 134 -9.02 -2.93 1.15
C LEU A 134 -7.58 -2.63 1.54
N LEU A 135 -7.34 -1.82 2.57
CA LEU A 135 -6.01 -1.56 3.10
C LEU A 135 -5.37 -2.85 3.61
N TRP A 136 -6.07 -3.59 4.46
CA TRP A 136 -5.60 -4.86 5.00
C TRP A 136 -5.50 -5.94 3.93
N TRP A 137 -6.46 -6.02 3.02
CA TRP A 137 -6.41 -6.94 1.89
C TRP A 137 -5.20 -6.69 0.99
N TRP A 138 -4.94 -5.42 0.65
CA TRP A 138 -3.75 -5.06 -0.13
C TRP A 138 -2.46 -5.47 0.56
N TYR A 139 -2.37 -5.21 1.87
CA TYR A 139 -1.16 -5.50 2.65
C TYR A 139 -0.97 -6.99 2.86
N LEU A 140 -1.96 -7.70 3.40
CA LEU A 140 -1.89 -9.13 3.73
C LEU A 140 -2.05 -10.01 2.49
N GLY A 141 -3.10 -9.80 1.71
CA GLY A 141 -3.37 -10.55 0.49
C GLY A 141 -2.24 -10.39 -0.53
N GLY A 142 -1.72 -9.18 -0.72
CA GLY A 142 -0.56 -8.93 -1.57
C GLY A 142 0.69 -9.67 -1.10
N ALA A 143 0.96 -9.71 0.20
CA ALA A 143 2.09 -10.44 0.76
C ALA A 143 1.94 -11.97 0.58
N VAL A 144 0.73 -12.50 0.81
CA VAL A 144 0.42 -13.93 0.59
C VAL A 144 0.53 -14.28 -0.88
N GLU A 145 -0.05 -13.48 -1.77
CA GLU A 145 -0.01 -13.72 -3.21
C GLU A 145 1.42 -13.77 -3.76
N LYS A 146 2.27 -12.85 -3.32
CA LYS A 146 3.69 -12.82 -3.73
C LYS A 146 4.49 -14.02 -3.25
N ARG A 147 4.19 -14.53 -2.07
CA ARG A 147 4.91 -15.67 -1.47
C ARG A 147 4.40 -17.02 -1.94
N LEU A 148 3.09 -17.16 -2.08
CA LEU A 148 2.42 -18.45 -2.32
C LEU A 148 1.82 -18.56 -3.72
N GLY A 149 1.70 -17.45 -4.45
CA GLY A 149 1.06 -17.35 -5.76
C GLY A 149 -0.45 -17.13 -5.68
N SER A 150 -1.03 -16.62 -6.77
CA SER A 150 -2.46 -16.29 -6.88
C SER A 150 -3.37 -17.49 -6.64
N GLY A 151 -2.99 -18.68 -7.10
CA GLY A 151 -3.80 -19.89 -6.95
C GLY A 151 -4.05 -20.27 -5.49
N LYS A 152 -3.03 -20.20 -4.64
CA LYS A 152 -3.18 -20.48 -3.20
C LYS A 152 -3.99 -19.38 -2.50
N LEU A 153 -3.78 -18.12 -2.86
CA LEU A 153 -4.56 -17.02 -2.30
C LEU A 153 -6.05 -17.15 -2.68
N ILE A 154 -6.38 -17.54 -3.91
CA ILE A 154 -7.77 -17.83 -4.32
C ILE A 154 -8.40 -18.90 -3.44
N VAL A 155 -7.72 -20.01 -3.23
CA VAL A 155 -8.22 -21.11 -2.38
C VAL A 155 -8.45 -20.64 -0.94
N ILE A 156 -7.48 -19.92 -0.36
CA ILE A 156 -7.61 -19.34 0.99
C ILE A 156 -8.82 -18.40 1.04
N THR A 157 -8.96 -17.50 0.07
CA THR A 157 -10.06 -16.54 -0.01
C THR A 157 -11.42 -17.25 -0.06
N ILE A 158 -11.55 -18.28 -0.90
CA ILE A 158 -12.79 -19.06 -1.03
C ILE A 158 -13.14 -19.76 0.28
N ILE A 159 -12.19 -20.48 0.87
CA ILE A 159 -12.41 -21.20 2.14
C ILE A 159 -12.78 -20.24 3.27
N SER A 160 -12.03 -19.14 3.40
CA SER A 160 -12.29 -18.14 4.44
C SER A 160 -13.64 -17.46 4.27
N ALA A 161 -14.03 -17.10 3.03
CA ALA A 161 -15.33 -16.51 2.75
C ALA A 161 -16.47 -17.48 3.08
N LEU A 162 -16.36 -18.76 2.69
CA LEU A 162 -17.35 -19.79 3.01
C LEU A 162 -17.51 -19.99 4.51
N LEU A 163 -16.40 -20.21 5.22
CA LEU A 163 -16.43 -20.51 6.65
C LEU A 163 -16.93 -19.31 7.46
N SER A 164 -16.39 -18.12 7.19
CA SER A 164 -16.82 -16.89 7.87
C SER A 164 -18.27 -16.54 7.56
N GLY A 165 -18.69 -16.68 6.30
CA GLY A 165 -20.06 -16.46 5.86
C GLY A 165 -21.04 -17.43 6.53
N TYR A 166 -20.70 -18.72 6.61
CA TYR A 166 -21.51 -19.72 7.31
C TYR A 166 -21.68 -19.39 8.80
N VAL A 167 -20.58 -19.06 9.48
CA VAL A 167 -20.62 -18.68 10.91
C VAL A 167 -21.46 -17.40 11.08
N GLN A 168 -21.21 -16.38 10.28
CA GLN A 168 -21.95 -15.11 10.34
C GLN A 168 -23.46 -15.32 10.12
N HIS A 169 -23.82 -16.15 9.10
CA HIS A 169 -25.21 -16.50 8.83
C HIS A 169 -25.90 -17.15 10.04
N LYS A 170 -25.21 -18.05 10.73
CA LYS A 170 -25.75 -18.74 11.92
C LYS A 170 -26.04 -17.80 13.08
N PHE A 171 -25.24 -16.74 13.26
CA PHE A 171 -25.39 -15.81 14.39
C PHE A 171 -26.19 -14.55 14.06
N SER A 172 -26.15 -14.08 12.82
CA SER A 172 -26.72 -12.76 12.43
C SER A 172 -27.71 -12.84 11.25
N GLY A 173 -27.98 -14.03 10.75
CA GLY A 173 -28.80 -14.21 9.55
C GLY A 173 -28.08 -13.89 8.24
N PRO A 174 -28.79 -13.82 7.10
CA PRO A 174 -28.18 -13.76 5.77
C PRO A 174 -27.75 -12.35 5.35
N TRP A 175 -28.14 -11.30 6.07
CA TRP A 175 -27.97 -9.90 5.68
C TRP A 175 -26.68 -9.31 6.23
N PHE A 176 -25.55 -9.74 5.66
CA PHE A 176 -24.20 -9.27 6.00
C PHE A 176 -23.36 -9.13 4.75
N GLY A 177 -22.23 -8.43 4.88
CA GLY A 177 -21.25 -8.30 3.80
C GLY A 177 -19.95 -7.73 4.31
N GLY A 178 -18.93 -7.86 3.51
CA GLY A 178 -17.60 -7.34 3.75
C GLY A 178 -16.49 -8.38 3.63
N LEU A 179 -15.33 -7.91 3.23
CA LEU A 179 -14.14 -8.74 3.04
C LEU A 179 -13.47 -9.13 4.39
N SER A 180 -13.95 -8.60 5.51
CA SER A 180 -13.35 -8.81 6.83
C SER A 180 -13.19 -10.26 7.23
N GLY A 181 -14.16 -11.13 6.91
CA GLY A 181 -14.08 -12.58 7.15
C GLY A 181 -12.95 -13.29 6.40
N VAL A 182 -12.46 -12.67 5.33
CA VAL A 182 -11.29 -13.16 4.57
C VAL A 182 -10.00 -12.52 5.09
N VAL A 183 -10.05 -11.24 5.43
CA VAL A 183 -8.89 -10.45 5.87
C VAL A 183 -8.37 -10.92 7.24
N TYR A 184 -9.28 -11.34 8.13
CA TYR A 184 -8.92 -11.77 9.49
C TYR A 184 -8.74 -13.29 9.63
N ALA A 185 -8.87 -14.04 8.53
CA ALA A 185 -8.61 -15.50 8.53
C ALA A 185 -7.12 -15.80 8.38
#